data_9e68bb708b0851ed36c68f3c6052cdee
#
_entry.id   9e68bb708b0851ed36c68f3c6052cdee
#
_cell.length_a   1.000
_cell.length_b   1.000
_cell.length_c   1.000
_cell.angle_alpha   90.00
_cell.angle_beta   90.00
_cell.angle_gamma   90.00
#
_symmetry.space_group_name_H-M   'P 1'
#
loop_
_entity.id
_entity.type
_entity.pdbx_description
1 polymer ?
#
loop_
_entity_poly.entity_id
_entity_poly.type
_entity_poly.pdbx_seq_one_letter_code
_entity_poly.pdbx_strand_id
1 'polypeptide(L)'
;MQCGIACIQMVCCYFGRKYSTEFISQYCHSTTEGVSLLSISETVKEIGIKTISGRVETNQLVRVILPCILHWNQNHFVVLYKVKKNRFYIADPAKGLVKYNLEEFKKHWVSTQSDGEEKGIAMFLEPTP
;
A
#
# COMPACT_ATOMS: atom_id res chain seq x y z
N MET A 1 0.25 -8.12 -13.88
CA MET A 1 1.17 -7.53 -12.89
C MET A 1 0.73 -7.92 -11.49
N GLN A 2 1.66 -8.34 -10.65
CA GLN A 2 1.31 -8.90 -9.35
C GLN A 2 1.75 -8.06 -8.16
N CYS A 3 2.02 -6.78 -8.37
CA CYS A 3 2.47 -5.93 -7.27
C CYS A 3 1.42 -5.80 -6.17
N GLY A 4 0.13 -5.73 -6.54
CA GLY A 4 -0.95 -5.67 -5.56
C GLY A 4 -1.03 -6.94 -4.72
N ILE A 5 -0.92 -8.10 -5.36
CA ILE A 5 -0.94 -9.38 -4.66
C ILE A 5 0.25 -9.50 -3.73
N ALA A 6 1.43 -9.09 -4.18
CA ALA A 6 2.63 -9.11 -3.34
C ALA A 6 2.49 -8.18 -2.13
N CYS A 7 1.90 -7.00 -2.31
CA CYS A 7 1.64 -6.09 -1.21
C CYS A 7 0.69 -6.71 -0.19
N ILE A 8 -0.38 -7.36 -0.65
CA ILE A 8 -1.33 -8.05 0.22
C ILE A 8 -0.59 -9.13 1.03
N GLN A 9 0.24 -9.93 0.36
CA GLN A 9 1.01 -10.98 1.00
C GLN A 9 1.91 -10.42 2.11
N MET A 10 2.60 -9.33 1.82
CA MET A 10 3.50 -8.69 2.79
C MET A 10 2.73 -8.16 4.00
N VAL A 11 1.59 -7.52 3.79
CA VAL A 11 0.78 -6.98 4.88
C VAL A 11 0.21 -8.11 5.73
N CYS A 12 -0.30 -9.16 5.10
CA CYS A 12 -0.82 -10.32 5.82
C CYS A 12 0.27 -10.97 6.67
N CYS A 13 1.46 -11.11 6.12
CA CYS A 13 2.60 -11.66 6.85
C CYS A 13 2.96 -10.80 8.06
N TYR A 14 2.87 -9.49 7.92
CA TYR A 14 3.10 -8.56 9.03
C TYR A 14 2.10 -8.80 10.17
N PHE A 15 0.85 -9.11 9.82
CA PHE A 15 -0.17 -9.42 10.83
C PHE A 15 -0.14 -10.86 11.33
N GLY A 16 0.90 -11.61 10.97
CA GLY A 16 1.06 -12.99 11.42
C GLY A 16 0.28 -14.02 10.61
N ARG A 17 -0.23 -13.62 9.44
CA ARG A 17 -1.00 -14.49 8.56
C ARG A 17 -0.20 -14.75 7.29
N LYS A 18 0.25 -15.97 7.11
CA LYS A 18 1.05 -16.35 5.95
C LYS A 18 0.18 -17.00 4.88
N TYR A 19 0.05 -16.33 3.75
CA TYR A 19 -0.68 -16.84 2.59
C TYR A 19 0.24 -16.89 1.39
N SER A 20 0.05 -17.90 0.53
CA SER A 20 0.77 -17.96 -0.72
C SER A 20 0.16 -16.98 -1.73
N THR A 21 0.93 -16.63 -2.76
CA THR A 21 0.41 -15.78 -3.83
C THR A 21 -0.72 -16.47 -4.56
N GLU A 22 -0.66 -17.79 -4.71
CA GLU A 22 -1.73 -18.58 -5.33
C GLU A 22 -3.02 -18.49 -4.55
N PHE A 23 -2.95 -18.56 -3.23
CA PHE A 23 -4.13 -18.44 -2.37
C PHE A 23 -4.77 -17.07 -2.52
N ILE A 24 -3.97 -16.01 -2.44
CA ILE A 24 -4.47 -14.64 -2.54
C ILE A 24 -5.06 -14.38 -3.92
N SER A 25 -4.43 -14.90 -4.97
CA SER A 25 -4.89 -14.66 -6.33
C SER A 25 -6.24 -15.30 -6.63
N GLN A 26 -6.67 -16.29 -5.84
CA GLN A 26 -8.02 -16.86 -5.97
C GLN A 26 -9.11 -15.82 -5.69
N TYR A 27 -8.82 -14.85 -4.86
CA TYR A 27 -9.78 -13.80 -4.49
C TYR A 27 -9.58 -12.51 -5.25
N CYS A 28 -8.48 -12.39 -5.98
CA CYS A 28 -8.12 -11.16 -6.65
C CYS A 28 -8.43 -11.24 -8.14
N HIS A 29 -9.38 -10.42 -8.60
CA HIS A 29 -9.72 -10.34 -10.00
C HIS A 29 -8.88 -9.26 -10.66
N SER A 30 -7.81 -9.67 -11.32
CA SER A 30 -6.98 -8.73 -12.06
C SER A 30 -7.54 -8.54 -13.47
N THR A 31 -7.45 -7.33 -13.96
CA THR A 31 -7.77 -7.01 -15.35
C THR A 31 -6.48 -7.01 -16.17
N THR A 32 -6.62 -6.80 -17.47
CA THR A 32 -5.45 -6.64 -18.33
C THR A 32 -4.59 -5.43 -17.93
N GLU A 33 -5.18 -4.50 -17.20
CA GLU A 33 -4.49 -3.31 -16.72
C GLU A 33 -3.86 -3.51 -15.33
N GLY A 34 -4.01 -4.71 -14.76
CA GLY A 34 -3.44 -5.04 -13.46
C GLY A 34 -4.48 -4.99 -12.35
N VAL A 35 -4.00 -4.95 -11.11
CA VAL A 35 -4.85 -4.96 -9.92
C VAL A 35 -5.15 -3.52 -9.51
N SER A 36 -6.42 -3.21 -9.30
CA SER A 36 -6.86 -1.89 -8.84
C SER A 36 -6.88 -1.84 -7.31
N LEU A 37 -6.95 -0.63 -6.77
CA LEU A 37 -7.08 -0.44 -5.33
C LEU A 37 -8.37 -1.08 -4.80
N LEU A 38 -9.45 -1.00 -5.57
CA LEU A 38 -10.71 -1.64 -5.21
C LEU A 38 -10.57 -3.16 -5.16
N SER A 39 -9.88 -3.75 -6.13
CA SER A 39 -9.62 -5.20 -6.12
C SER A 39 -8.83 -5.62 -4.90
N ILE A 40 -7.84 -4.83 -4.51
CA ILE A 40 -7.05 -5.10 -3.30
C ILE A 40 -7.96 -5.08 -2.07
N SER A 41 -8.80 -4.05 -1.96
CA SER A 41 -9.73 -3.90 -0.85
C SER A 41 -10.68 -5.09 -0.74
N GLU A 42 -11.26 -5.51 -1.86
CA GLU A 42 -12.18 -6.66 -1.88
C GLU A 42 -11.47 -7.96 -1.52
N THR A 43 -10.25 -8.14 -2.01
CA THR A 43 -9.45 -9.34 -1.73
C THR A 43 -9.15 -9.45 -0.24
N VAL A 44 -8.66 -8.37 0.38
CA VAL A 44 -8.29 -8.44 1.79
C VAL A 44 -9.51 -8.55 2.69
N LYS A 45 -10.66 -8.04 2.25
CA LYS A 45 -11.91 -8.20 2.98
C LYS A 45 -12.29 -9.69 3.07
N GLU A 46 -12.11 -10.44 1.99
CA GLU A 46 -12.39 -11.86 1.96
C GLU A 46 -11.51 -12.66 2.92
N ILE A 47 -10.31 -12.18 3.20
CA ILE A 47 -9.39 -12.86 4.12
C ILE A 47 -9.37 -12.23 5.52
N GLY A 48 -10.35 -11.38 5.82
CA GLY A 48 -10.57 -10.88 7.19
C GLY A 48 -9.82 -9.61 7.55
N ILE A 49 -9.60 -8.73 6.58
CA ILE A 49 -8.94 -7.46 6.84
C ILE A 49 -9.83 -6.31 6.39
N LYS A 50 -10.04 -5.35 7.27
CA LYS A 50 -10.77 -4.13 6.96
C LYS A 50 -9.83 -3.13 6.33
N THR A 51 -10.32 -2.32 5.39
CA THR A 51 -9.53 -1.28 4.76
C THR A 51 -10.25 0.05 4.79
N ILE A 52 -9.46 1.12 4.85
CA ILE A 52 -9.93 2.48 4.63
C ILE A 52 -8.95 3.07 3.64
N SER A 53 -9.47 3.54 2.51
CA SER A 53 -8.65 4.12 1.45
C SER A 53 -9.03 5.58 1.23
N GLY A 54 -8.07 6.40 0.88
CA GLY A 54 -8.34 7.80 0.59
C GLY A 54 -7.08 8.55 0.22
N ARG A 55 -7.27 9.83 -0.08
CA ARG A 55 -6.17 10.75 -0.35
C ARG A 55 -5.78 11.44 0.94
N VAL A 56 -4.51 11.37 1.29
CA VAL A 56 -3.99 11.92 2.53
C VAL A 56 -2.72 12.71 2.27
N GLU A 57 -2.39 13.56 3.21
CA GLU A 57 -1.14 14.32 3.16
C GLU A 57 0.00 13.51 3.78
N THR A 58 1.23 13.88 3.44
CA THR A 58 2.41 13.19 3.94
C THR A 58 2.47 13.21 5.47
N ASN A 59 2.13 14.34 6.09
CA ASN A 59 2.19 14.45 7.54
C ASN A 59 1.15 13.58 8.25
N GLN A 60 0.09 13.16 7.55
CA GLN A 60 -0.88 12.22 8.11
C GLN A 60 -0.32 10.81 8.15
N LEU A 61 0.56 10.45 7.22
CA LEU A 61 1.17 9.12 7.18
C LEU A 61 2.05 8.84 8.39
N VAL A 62 2.69 9.87 8.96
CA VAL A 62 3.56 9.67 10.13
C VAL A 62 2.78 9.40 11.41
N ARG A 63 1.44 9.61 11.37
CA ARG A 63 0.57 9.45 12.54
C ARG A 63 -0.33 8.24 12.48
N VAL A 64 -0.28 7.48 11.39
CA VAL A 64 -1.17 6.32 11.21
C VAL A 64 -0.48 5.04 11.65
N ILE A 65 -1.30 4.02 11.87
CA ILE A 65 -0.80 2.69 12.19
C ILE A 65 -0.32 2.04 10.90
N LEU A 66 0.92 1.61 10.89
CA LEU A 66 1.52 0.93 9.74
C LEU A 66 1.42 -0.58 9.94
N PRO A 67 1.46 -1.37 8.87
CA PRO A 67 1.76 -0.98 7.49
C PRO A 67 0.54 -0.48 6.74
N CYS A 68 0.78 0.23 5.65
CA CYS A 68 -0.27 0.61 4.72
C CYS A 68 0.21 0.40 3.29
N ILE A 69 -0.75 0.27 2.37
CA ILE A 69 -0.46 0.13 0.95
C ILE A 69 -0.58 1.48 0.29
N LEU A 70 0.42 1.86 -0.50
CA LEU A 70 0.45 3.13 -1.19
C LEU A 70 0.36 2.94 -2.69
N HIS A 71 -0.36 3.83 -3.35
CA HIS A 71 -0.39 3.92 -4.80
C HIS A 71 0.87 4.69 -5.23
N TRP A 72 1.66 4.08 -6.07
CA TRP A 72 3.04 4.50 -6.33
C TRP A 72 3.25 4.70 -7.82
N ASN A 73 3.84 5.81 -8.21
CA ASN A 73 4.13 6.10 -9.62
C ASN A 73 2.92 5.89 -10.56
N GLN A 74 1.71 6.14 -10.06
CA GLN A 74 0.44 6.07 -10.78
C GLN A 74 -0.06 4.68 -11.19
N ASN A 75 0.79 3.67 -11.22
CA ASN A 75 0.36 2.33 -11.66
C ASN A 75 0.98 1.17 -10.89
N HIS A 76 1.61 1.46 -9.77
CA HIS A 76 2.30 0.47 -8.95
C HIS A 76 1.81 0.56 -7.51
N PHE A 77 1.98 -0.51 -6.75
CA PHE A 77 1.64 -0.53 -5.33
C PHE A 77 2.84 -0.95 -4.51
N VAL A 78 3.04 -0.30 -3.39
CA VAL A 78 4.13 -0.61 -2.45
C VAL A 78 3.57 -0.59 -1.03
N VAL A 79 4.33 -1.13 -0.08
CA VAL A 79 3.97 -1.13 1.33
C VAL A 79 4.87 -0.18 2.10
N LEU A 80 4.26 0.77 2.81
CA LEU A 80 4.97 1.61 3.76
C LEU A 80 4.88 0.92 5.13
N TYR A 81 6.01 0.49 5.67
CA TYR A 81 5.99 -0.27 6.92
C TYR A 81 6.67 0.44 8.09
N LYS A 82 7.34 1.55 7.84
CA LYS A 82 8.02 2.29 8.91
C LYS A 82 8.30 3.72 8.46
N VAL A 83 8.13 4.67 9.38
CA VAL A 83 8.53 6.06 9.18
C VAL A 83 9.33 6.46 10.42
N LYS A 84 10.56 6.96 10.21
CA LYS A 84 11.43 7.38 11.30
C LYS A 84 12.35 8.48 10.83
N LYS A 85 12.37 9.61 11.53
CA LYS A 85 13.27 10.74 11.25
C LYS A 85 13.22 11.20 9.79
N ASN A 86 12.01 11.39 9.26
CA ASN A 86 11.76 11.79 7.87
C ASN A 86 12.28 10.79 6.84
N ARG A 87 12.45 9.53 7.23
CA ARG A 87 12.79 8.43 6.33
C ARG A 87 11.58 7.53 6.19
N PHE A 88 11.26 7.17 4.95
CA PHE A 88 10.11 6.34 4.63
C PHE A 88 10.62 4.98 4.15
N TYR A 89 10.29 3.95 4.89
CA TYR A 89 10.75 2.58 4.62
C TYR A 89 9.70 1.86 3.80
N ILE A 90 10.05 1.52 2.58
CA ILE A 90 9.14 0.98 1.58
C ILE A 90 9.54 -0.44 1.23
N ALA A 91 8.56 -1.35 1.24
CA ALA A 91 8.71 -2.68 0.67
C ALA A 91 8.08 -2.63 -0.73
N ASP A 92 8.92 -2.66 -1.74
CA ASP A 92 8.51 -2.53 -3.14
C ASP A 92 8.60 -3.90 -3.79
N PRO A 93 7.48 -4.45 -4.29
CA PRO A 93 7.51 -5.76 -4.94
C PRO A 93 8.49 -5.86 -6.11
N ALA A 94 8.80 -4.75 -6.74
CA ALA A 94 9.70 -4.72 -7.88
C ALA A 94 11.17 -4.51 -7.49
N LYS A 95 11.43 -3.86 -6.35
CA LYS A 95 12.79 -3.45 -5.97
C LYS A 95 13.28 -4.00 -4.64
N GLY A 96 12.38 -4.53 -3.82
CA GLY A 96 12.72 -4.97 -2.47
C GLY A 96 12.57 -3.86 -1.44
N LEU A 97 13.34 -3.90 -0.38
CA LEU A 97 13.27 -2.93 0.69
C LEU A 97 14.09 -1.70 0.34
N VAL A 98 13.43 -0.55 0.30
CA VAL A 98 14.06 0.72 -0.08
C VAL A 98 13.70 1.79 0.96
N LYS A 99 14.63 2.69 1.20
CA LYS A 99 14.44 3.79 2.12
C LYS A 99 14.53 5.10 1.34
N TYR A 100 13.54 5.97 1.54
CA TYR A 100 13.47 7.26 0.85
C TYR A 100 13.47 8.41 1.84
N ASN A 101 14.07 9.55 1.48
CA ASN A 101 13.85 10.77 2.22
C ASN A 101 12.50 11.38 1.81
N LEU A 102 12.09 12.46 2.49
CA LEU A 102 10.77 13.04 2.26
C LEU A 102 10.58 13.51 0.81
N GLU A 103 11.55 14.16 0.23
CA GLU A 103 11.43 14.69 -1.14
C GLU A 103 11.34 13.57 -2.17
N GLU A 104 12.16 12.55 -2.03
CA GLU A 104 12.13 11.39 -2.91
C GLU A 104 10.79 10.66 -2.79
N PHE A 105 10.33 10.49 -1.56
CA PHE A 105 9.05 9.83 -1.29
C PHE A 105 7.91 10.57 -1.97
N LYS A 106 7.87 11.87 -1.83
CA LYS A 106 6.80 12.69 -2.46
C LYS A 106 6.79 12.56 -3.97
N LYS A 107 7.94 12.48 -4.62
CA LYS A 107 8.02 12.34 -6.07
C LYS A 107 7.32 11.07 -6.57
N HIS A 108 7.36 10.01 -5.79
CA HIS A 108 6.75 8.74 -6.20
C HIS A 108 5.30 8.63 -5.75
N TRP A 109 4.95 9.22 -4.62
CA TRP A 109 3.66 8.98 -3.99
C TRP A 109 2.61 10.05 -4.23
N VAL A 110 3.00 11.32 -4.22
CA VAL A 110 2.03 12.42 -4.38
C VAL A 110 1.42 12.35 -5.77
N SER A 111 0.09 12.29 -5.82
CA SER A 111 -0.64 12.17 -7.08
C SER A 111 -1.55 13.36 -7.36
N THR A 112 -1.79 14.22 -6.36
CA THR A 112 -2.68 15.36 -6.48
C THR A 112 -2.06 16.56 -5.79
N GLN A 113 -2.04 17.70 -6.48
CA GLN A 113 -1.65 18.98 -5.90
C GLN A 113 -2.79 19.95 -6.14
N SER A 114 -3.42 20.41 -5.07
CA SER A 114 -4.55 21.31 -5.14
C SER A 114 -4.50 22.25 -3.96
N ASP A 115 -4.65 23.55 -4.22
CA ASP A 115 -4.70 24.59 -3.18
C ASP A 115 -3.49 24.55 -2.22
N GLY A 116 -2.31 24.23 -2.76
CA GLY A 116 -1.10 24.15 -1.98
C GLY A 116 -0.95 22.86 -1.18
N GLU A 117 -1.89 21.95 -1.28
CA GLU A 117 -1.85 20.66 -0.60
C GLU A 117 -1.34 19.57 -1.53
N GLU A 118 -0.43 18.75 -1.03
CA GLU A 118 0.11 17.62 -1.75
C GLU A 118 -0.43 16.33 -1.13
N LYS A 119 -1.20 15.57 -1.90
CA LYS A 119 -1.86 14.35 -1.41
C LYS A 119 -1.53 13.15 -2.29
N GLY A 120 -1.46 12.00 -1.67
CA GLY A 120 -1.34 10.73 -2.35
C GLY A 120 -2.41 9.77 -1.86
N ILE A 121 -2.52 8.63 -2.53
CA ILE A 121 -3.51 7.61 -2.21
C ILE A 121 -2.88 6.57 -1.31
N ALA A 122 -3.55 6.28 -0.18
CA ALA A 122 -3.11 5.28 0.77
C ALA A 122 -4.28 4.40 1.17
N MET A 123 -3.99 3.13 1.43
CA MET A 123 -4.94 2.17 1.96
C MET A 123 -4.44 1.69 3.31
N PHE A 124 -5.21 1.96 4.35
CA PHE A 124 -4.91 1.54 5.70
C PHE A 124 -5.63 0.23 5.99
N LEU A 125 -4.94 -0.70 6.64
CA LEU A 125 -5.43 -2.05 6.84
C LEU A 125 -5.46 -2.39 8.32
N GLU A 126 -6.53 -3.08 8.73
CA GLU A 126 -6.71 -3.52 10.10
C GLU A 126 -7.26 -4.96 10.09
N PRO A 127 -6.55 -5.92 10.72
CA PRO A 127 -7.06 -7.29 10.76
C PRO A 127 -8.30 -7.36 11.64
N THR A 128 -9.28 -8.16 11.22
CA THR A 128 -10.46 -8.44 12.03
C THR A 128 -10.23 -9.71 12.84
N PRO A 129 -10.89 -9.85 14.00
CA PRO A 129 -10.80 -11.07 14.80
C PRO A 129 -11.27 -12.32 14.07
#